data_196c63b0d6ad01d61c499e9073d137ba
#
_entry.id   196c63b0d6ad01d61c499e9073d137ba
#
_cell.length_a   1.000
_cell.length_b   1.000
_cell.length_c   1.000
_cell.angle_alpha   90.00
_cell.angle_beta   90.00
_cell.angle_gamma   90.00
#
_symmetry.space_group_name_H-M   'P 1'
#
loop_
_entity.id
_entity.type
_entity.pdbx_description
1 polymer ?
#
loop_
_entity_poly.entity_id
_entity_poly.type
_entity_poly.pdbx_seq_one_letter_code
_entity_poly.pdbx_strand_id
1 'polypeptide(L)'
;DTWPSRPVKIVVPFAPGGTTDILARAVAPELSKAFGQQFIVDNRAGAGGNIGAELVAKAPNDGYTLLMGTVGTHGINRALYKSLPFDPIKDFVPITLVAAVPNVMEMNAEKAKQLGIANVQDFVKYLKANPNKLNMASSGSGTSIHLAGELFKSMTGTQMTHVPYKGSGPALLDMVAGNADVMFDNLPSSMQQIKGGKLVALAVTSSQRSAALPDVPTVEEAGGPALKGYEASSWFGLLAPAGTSPEIVNRIQQAVAKSLGTPEVKEKMQAQGAIPSGN
;
A
#
# COMPACT_ATOMS: atom_id res chain seq x y z
N ASP A 1 25.93 0.12 26.03
CA ASP A 1 25.37 -0.69 24.98
C ASP A 1 25.08 0.12 23.75
N THR A 2 25.72 -0.30 22.68
CA THR A 2 25.65 0.38 21.41
C THR A 2 24.64 -0.34 20.50
N TRP A 3 23.39 0.05 20.58
CA TRP A 3 22.43 -0.33 19.56
C TRP A 3 22.60 0.64 18.36
N PRO A 4 22.63 0.13 17.08
CA PRO A 4 22.74 -1.27 16.70
C PRO A 4 24.19 -1.75 16.61
N SER A 5 24.42 -2.99 17.04
CA SER A 5 25.72 -3.63 16.93
C SER A 5 25.75 -4.77 15.89
N ARG A 6 24.62 -5.03 15.26
CA ARG A 6 24.43 -6.05 14.23
C ARG A 6 23.27 -5.62 13.30
N PRO A 7 23.06 -6.34 12.18
CA PRO A 7 22.00 -6.00 11.24
C PRO A 7 20.60 -5.96 11.86
N VAL A 8 19.78 -5.02 11.38
CA VAL A 8 18.39 -4.84 11.78
C VAL A 8 17.48 -5.26 10.65
N LYS A 9 16.43 -6.01 10.94
CA LYS A 9 15.43 -6.44 9.95
C LYS A 9 14.25 -5.48 9.92
N ILE A 10 13.82 -5.13 8.72
CA ILE A 10 12.52 -4.47 8.46
C ILE A 10 11.64 -5.50 7.78
N VAL A 11 10.67 -6.04 8.50
CA VAL A 11 9.73 -6.99 7.95
C VAL A 11 8.71 -6.25 7.10
N VAL A 12 8.57 -6.68 5.84
CA VAL A 12 7.53 -6.24 4.92
C VAL A 12 6.51 -7.36 4.84
N PRO A 13 5.24 -7.14 5.25
CA PRO A 13 4.26 -8.22 5.38
C PRO A 13 3.60 -8.64 4.07
N PHE A 14 4.24 -8.35 2.94
CA PHE A 14 3.76 -8.67 1.59
C PHE A 14 4.91 -9.17 0.71
N ALA A 15 4.55 -9.80 -0.40
CA ALA A 15 5.51 -10.18 -1.43
C ALA A 15 6.24 -8.96 -2.00
N PRO A 16 7.47 -9.12 -2.52
CA PRO A 16 8.20 -8.01 -3.13
C PRO A 16 7.46 -7.34 -4.29
N GLY A 17 7.72 -6.05 -4.50
CA GLY A 17 7.22 -5.26 -5.62
C GLY A 17 6.01 -4.39 -5.34
N GLY A 18 5.38 -4.53 -4.17
CA GLY A 18 4.30 -3.63 -3.76
C GLY A 18 4.81 -2.34 -3.12
N THR A 19 3.90 -1.42 -2.82
CA THR A 19 4.26 -0.12 -2.23
C THR A 19 4.95 -0.25 -0.88
N THR A 20 4.51 -1.20 -0.04
CA THR A 20 5.15 -1.45 1.26
C THR A 20 6.64 -1.80 1.09
N ASP A 21 6.93 -2.66 0.13
CA ASP A 21 8.29 -3.06 -0.21
C ASP A 21 9.10 -1.88 -0.77
N ILE A 22 8.51 -1.13 -1.69
CA ILE A 22 9.15 0.05 -2.29
C ILE A 22 9.55 1.06 -1.20
N LEU A 23 8.65 1.36 -0.28
CA LEU A 23 8.92 2.31 0.81
C LEU A 23 9.97 1.79 1.79
N ALA A 24 9.91 0.51 2.16
CA ALA A 24 10.92 -0.10 3.02
C ALA A 24 12.31 -0.04 2.38
N ARG A 25 12.40 -0.34 1.09
CA ARG A 25 13.67 -0.29 0.35
C ARG A 25 14.16 1.14 0.07
N ALA A 26 13.29 2.13 0.20
CA ALA A 26 13.69 3.53 0.12
C ALA A 26 14.32 4.00 1.44
N VAL A 27 13.81 3.57 2.59
CA VAL A 27 14.33 4.02 3.90
C VAL A 27 15.47 3.14 4.42
N ALA A 28 15.53 1.85 4.08
CA ALA A 28 16.54 0.92 4.61
C ALA A 28 17.97 1.36 4.31
N PRO A 29 18.35 1.78 3.09
CA PRO A 29 19.72 2.26 2.82
C PRO A 29 20.07 3.50 3.63
N GLU A 30 19.12 4.39 3.83
CA GLU A 30 19.33 5.62 4.60
C GLU A 30 19.56 5.32 6.09
N LEU A 31 18.79 4.36 6.63
CA LEU A 31 19.00 3.90 8.01
C LEU A 31 20.35 3.18 8.15
N SER A 32 20.74 2.39 7.15
CA SER A 32 22.04 1.72 7.13
C SER A 32 23.19 2.74 7.19
N LYS A 33 23.09 3.83 6.44
CA LYS A 33 24.08 4.92 6.48
C LYS A 33 24.10 5.61 7.84
N ALA A 34 22.92 5.90 8.39
CA ALA A 34 22.79 6.64 9.64
C ALA A 34 23.37 5.87 10.84
N PHE A 35 23.23 4.54 10.86
CA PHE A 35 23.58 3.72 12.02
C PHE A 35 24.81 2.84 11.83
N GLY A 36 25.39 2.77 10.63
CA GLY A 36 26.59 1.98 10.38
C GLY A 36 26.38 0.46 10.43
N GLN A 37 25.13 0.00 10.43
CA GLN A 37 24.76 -1.40 10.36
C GLN A 37 23.74 -1.59 9.24
N GLN A 38 23.67 -2.78 8.64
CA GLN A 38 22.73 -3.05 7.58
C GLN A 38 21.29 -3.12 8.12
N PHE A 39 20.38 -2.37 7.48
CA PHE A 39 18.95 -2.53 7.66
C PHE A 39 18.46 -3.34 6.47
N ILE A 40 17.96 -4.54 6.74
CA ILE A 40 17.64 -5.56 5.72
C ILE A 40 16.13 -5.70 5.60
N VAL A 41 15.61 -5.59 4.38
CA VAL A 41 14.19 -5.83 4.12
C VAL A 41 13.94 -7.34 4.04
N ASP A 42 12.99 -7.82 4.83
CA ASP A 42 12.60 -9.23 4.91
C ASP A 42 11.11 -9.35 4.60
N ASN A 43 10.79 -9.90 3.43
CA ASN A 43 9.41 -10.06 2.98
C ASN A 43 8.77 -11.31 3.58
N ARG A 44 7.70 -11.14 4.35
CA ARG A 44 6.93 -12.21 5.00
C ARG A 44 5.45 -12.09 4.65
N ALA A 45 5.09 -12.61 3.49
CA ALA A 45 3.78 -12.45 2.90
C ALA A 45 2.72 -13.38 3.47
N GLY A 46 1.46 -13.00 3.33
CA GLY A 46 0.30 -13.86 3.58
C GLY A 46 -0.73 -13.26 4.53
N ALA A 47 -1.95 -13.74 4.41
CA ALA A 47 -3.10 -13.38 5.24
C ALA A 47 -3.33 -11.85 5.34
N GLY A 48 -3.23 -11.15 4.20
CA GLY A 48 -3.43 -9.69 4.16
C GLY A 48 -2.43 -8.90 5.01
N GLY A 49 -1.23 -9.43 5.19
CA GLY A 49 -0.16 -8.84 5.98
C GLY A 49 -0.08 -9.34 7.42
N ASN A 50 -1.04 -10.16 7.86
CA ASN A 50 -1.10 -10.58 9.26
C ASN A 50 0.03 -11.52 9.66
N ILE A 51 0.54 -12.36 8.74
CA ILE A 51 1.65 -13.28 9.04
C ILE A 51 2.92 -12.49 9.39
N GLY A 52 3.27 -11.51 8.57
CA GLY A 52 4.44 -10.66 8.84
C GLY A 52 4.27 -9.81 10.09
N ALA A 53 3.09 -9.24 10.31
CA ALA A 53 2.79 -8.45 11.49
C ALA A 53 2.89 -9.30 12.77
N GLU A 54 2.35 -10.51 12.78
CA GLU A 54 2.46 -11.44 13.90
C GLU A 54 3.92 -11.75 14.24
N LEU A 55 4.74 -12.00 13.23
CA LEU A 55 6.15 -12.30 13.43
C LEU A 55 6.85 -11.18 14.21
N VAL A 56 6.58 -9.92 13.86
CA VAL A 56 7.15 -8.77 14.56
C VAL A 56 6.54 -8.60 15.96
N ALA A 57 5.22 -8.78 16.09
CA ALA A 57 4.56 -8.69 17.40
C ALA A 57 5.18 -9.64 18.43
N LYS A 58 5.65 -10.80 18.00
CA LYS A 58 6.25 -11.83 18.84
C LYS A 58 7.78 -11.82 18.87
N ALA A 59 8.41 -10.90 18.14
CA ALA A 59 9.86 -10.75 18.12
C ALA A 59 10.38 -10.10 19.41
N PRO A 60 11.68 -10.30 19.76
CA PRO A 60 12.28 -9.58 20.88
C PRO A 60 12.18 -8.06 20.69
N ASN A 61 11.96 -7.34 21.79
CA ASN A 61 11.81 -5.89 21.79
C ASN A 61 13.17 -5.17 21.95
N ASP A 62 14.16 -5.64 21.24
CA ASP A 62 15.55 -5.19 21.34
C ASP A 62 15.97 -4.21 20.21
N GLY A 63 15.04 -3.83 19.34
CA GLY A 63 15.30 -2.91 18.25
C GLY A 63 15.88 -3.55 16.99
N TYR A 64 16.00 -4.88 16.92
CA TYR A 64 16.58 -5.57 15.77
C TYR A 64 15.53 -6.14 14.80
N THR A 65 14.26 -6.02 15.14
CA THR A 65 13.15 -6.41 14.26
C THR A 65 12.11 -5.30 14.25
N LEU A 66 11.88 -4.74 13.06
CA LEU A 66 10.90 -3.68 12.83
C LEU A 66 9.87 -4.14 11.82
N LEU A 67 8.73 -3.48 11.78
CA LEU A 67 7.66 -3.74 10.81
C LEU A 67 7.39 -2.50 9.98
N MET A 68 7.32 -2.65 8.67
CA MET A 68 6.63 -1.67 7.83
C MET A 68 5.14 -2.00 7.85
N GLY A 69 4.41 -1.31 8.70
CA GLY A 69 2.97 -1.52 8.87
C GLY A 69 2.15 -0.71 7.87
N THR A 70 0.91 -1.11 7.71
CA THR A 70 -0.03 -0.51 6.76
C THR A 70 -1.36 -0.23 7.43
N VAL A 71 -2.21 0.53 6.75
CA VAL A 71 -3.59 0.71 7.18
C VAL A 71 -4.32 -0.63 7.32
N GLY A 72 -4.00 -1.62 6.47
CA GLY A 72 -4.58 -2.97 6.56
C GLY A 72 -4.22 -3.68 7.86
N THR A 73 -2.93 -3.79 8.15
CA THR A 73 -2.43 -4.54 9.32
C THR A 73 -2.77 -3.86 10.64
N HIS A 74 -2.82 -2.53 10.69
CA HIS A 74 -2.97 -1.75 11.93
C HIS A 74 -4.22 -0.89 12.01
N GLY A 75 -5.07 -0.91 10.99
CA GLY A 75 -6.33 -0.18 10.99
C GLY A 75 -7.53 -1.05 10.65
N ILE A 76 -7.43 -1.84 9.60
CA ILE A 76 -8.57 -2.55 8.99
C ILE A 76 -8.73 -3.96 9.55
N ASN A 77 -7.65 -4.72 9.65
CA ASN A 77 -7.70 -6.16 9.95
C ASN A 77 -8.33 -6.48 11.31
N ARG A 78 -8.21 -5.57 12.27
CA ARG A 78 -8.85 -5.74 13.59
C ARG A 78 -10.36 -5.87 13.49
N ALA A 79 -10.99 -5.12 12.58
CA ALA A 79 -12.43 -5.15 12.37
C ALA A 79 -12.89 -6.31 11.47
N LEU A 80 -12.03 -6.73 10.55
CA LEU A 80 -12.36 -7.71 9.52
C LEU A 80 -12.17 -9.16 9.95
N TYR A 81 -11.11 -9.46 10.70
CA TYR A 81 -10.79 -10.82 11.10
C TYR A 81 -11.38 -11.13 12.48
N LYS A 82 -12.07 -12.26 12.61
CA LYS A 82 -12.67 -12.69 13.87
C LYS A 82 -11.65 -12.95 14.97
N SER A 83 -10.44 -13.33 14.59
CA SER A 83 -9.35 -13.62 15.50
C SER A 83 -8.05 -13.18 14.88
N LEU A 84 -7.36 -12.23 15.52
CA LEU A 84 -6.01 -11.87 15.17
C LEU A 84 -5.04 -12.51 16.16
N PRO A 85 -3.90 -13.08 15.67
CA PRO A 85 -2.88 -13.66 16.55
C PRO A 85 -2.04 -12.60 17.27
N PHE A 86 -2.35 -11.32 17.12
CA PHE A 86 -1.69 -10.19 17.76
C PHE A 86 -2.68 -9.04 17.97
N ASP A 87 -2.36 -8.14 18.89
CA ASP A 87 -3.09 -6.88 19.06
C ASP A 87 -2.36 -5.77 18.32
N PRO A 88 -2.96 -5.16 17.28
CA PRO A 88 -2.27 -4.15 16.46
C PRO A 88 -1.92 -2.87 17.22
N ILE A 89 -2.49 -2.67 18.41
CA ILE A 89 -2.19 -1.49 19.23
C ILE A 89 -1.25 -1.86 20.36
N LYS A 90 -1.59 -2.90 21.16
CA LYS A 90 -0.86 -3.26 22.39
C LYS A 90 0.45 -3.96 22.14
N ASP A 91 0.58 -4.69 21.01
CA ASP A 91 1.76 -5.50 20.73
C ASP A 91 2.85 -4.73 20.00
N PHE A 92 2.61 -3.43 19.70
CA PHE A 92 3.53 -2.59 18.95
C PHE A 92 3.74 -1.24 19.61
N VAL A 93 4.89 -0.64 19.32
CA VAL A 93 5.12 0.78 19.55
C VAL A 93 5.34 1.45 18.19
N PRO A 94 4.57 2.53 17.87
CA PRO A 94 4.77 3.24 16.63
C PRO A 94 6.08 4.02 16.67
N ILE A 95 6.81 4.01 15.55
CA ILE A 95 8.05 4.79 15.40
C ILE A 95 7.76 6.07 14.64
N THR A 96 7.26 5.93 13.40
CA THR A 96 7.00 7.09 12.56
C THR A 96 6.12 6.70 11.37
N LEU A 97 5.30 7.64 10.91
CA LEU A 97 4.64 7.55 9.62
C LEU A 97 5.68 7.84 8.52
N VAL A 98 5.82 6.93 7.57
CA VAL A 98 6.76 7.06 6.46
C VAL A 98 6.13 7.83 5.31
N ALA A 99 4.97 7.39 4.85
CA ALA A 99 4.28 8.02 3.74
C ALA A 99 2.79 7.72 3.74
N ALA A 100 2.02 8.62 3.14
CA ALA A 100 0.65 8.39 2.72
C ALA A 100 0.62 8.32 1.20
N VAL A 101 -0.26 7.49 0.64
CA VAL A 101 -0.41 7.33 -0.81
C VAL A 101 -1.88 7.26 -1.21
N PRO A 102 -2.25 7.81 -2.37
CA PRO A 102 -3.54 7.49 -2.95
C PRO A 102 -3.51 6.09 -3.54
N ASN A 103 -4.67 5.48 -3.70
CA ASN A 103 -4.81 4.32 -4.55
C ASN A 103 -5.22 4.79 -5.95
N VAL A 104 -4.99 3.93 -6.94
CA VAL A 104 -5.35 4.20 -8.33
C VAL A 104 -6.26 3.09 -8.83
N MET A 105 -7.41 3.49 -9.37
CA MET A 105 -8.32 2.59 -10.07
C MET A 105 -7.79 2.38 -11.47
N GLU A 106 -7.39 1.15 -11.79
CA GLU A 106 -6.67 0.85 -13.02
C GLU A 106 -7.16 -0.43 -13.65
N MET A 107 -6.99 -0.52 -14.97
CA MET A 107 -7.31 -1.70 -15.76
C MET A 107 -6.12 -2.08 -16.65
N ASN A 108 -6.07 -3.35 -17.06
CA ASN A 108 -5.25 -3.75 -18.20
C ASN A 108 -5.64 -2.87 -19.40
N ALA A 109 -4.66 -2.19 -20.00
CA ALA A 109 -4.93 -1.17 -21.03
C ALA A 109 -5.61 -1.76 -22.28
N GLU A 110 -5.17 -2.94 -22.71
CA GLU A 110 -5.76 -3.61 -23.87
C GLU A 110 -7.21 -4.06 -23.59
N LYS A 111 -7.45 -4.62 -22.41
CA LYS A 111 -8.80 -5.03 -21.97
C LYS A 111 -9.75 -3.85 -21.92
N ALA A 112 -9.32 -2.74 -21.34
CA ALA A 112 -10.14 -1.52 -21.28
C ALA A 112 -10.54 -1.07 -22.68
N LYS A 113 -9.59 -1.08 -23.61
CA LYS A 113 -9.84 -0.73 -25.02
C LYS A 113 -10.82 -1.69 -25.66
N GLN A 114 -10.65 -3.01 -25.48
CA GLN A 114 -11.55 -4.03 -26.04
C GLN A 114 -12.98 -3.87 -25.52
N LEU A 115 -13.16 -3.52 -24.25
CA LEU A 115 -14.46 -3.38 -23.61
C LEU A 115 -15.07 -1.98 -23.78
N GLY A 116 -14.34 -1.05 -24.42
CA GLY A 116 -14.82 0.32 -24.61
C GLY A 116 -14.86 1.14 -23.33
N ILE A 117 -13.99 0.84 -22.37
CA ILE A 117 -13.92 1.53 -21.08
C ILE A 117 -12.79 2.57 -21.12
N ALA A 118 -13.17 3.85 -21.16
CA ALA A 118 -12.22 4.96 -21.18
C ALA A 118 -12.24 5.78 -19.86
N ASN A 119 -13.24 5.60 -19.02
CA ASN A 119 -13.44 6.40 -17.81
C ASN A 119 -14.27 5.61 -16.78
N VAL A 120 -14.46 6.20 -15.61
CA VAL A 120 -15.20 5.57 -14.51
C VAL A 120 -16.66 5.31 -14.88
N GLN A 121 -17.31 6.21 -15.60
CA GLN A 121 -18.72 6.02 -15.98
C GLN A 121 -18.90 4.86 -16.95
N ASP A 122 -18.00 4.72 -17.93
CA ASP A 122 -17.99 3.56 -18.82
C ASP A 122 -17.81 2.26 -18.04
N PHE A 123 -16.93 2.29 -17.04
CA PHE A 123 -16.66 1.14 -16.18
C PHE A 123 -17.90 0.73 -15.39
N VAL A 124 -18.58 1.67 -14.76
CA VAL A 124 -19.82 1.41 -14.02
C VAL A 124 -20.89 0.85 -14.94
N LYS A 125 -21.06 1.44 -16.12
CA LYS A 125 -22.01 0.96 -17.12
C LYS A 125 -21.74 -0.49 -17.52
N TYR A 126 -20.46 -0.81 -17.77
CA TYR A 126 -20.04 -2.17 -18.10
C TYR A 126 -20.37 -3.15 -16.97
N LEU A 127 -20.06 -2.80 -15.72
CA LEU A 127 -20.33 -3.67 -14.58
C LEU A 127 -21.83 -3.92 -14.38
N LYS A 128 -22.67 -2.91 -14.57
CA LYS A 128 -24.11 -3.05 -14.44
C LYS A 128 -24.70 -3.99 -15.49
N ALA A 129 -24.16 -3.96 -16.70
CA ALA A 129 -24.57 -4.85 -17.79
C ALA A 129 -23.96 -6.26 -17.67
N ASN A 130 -22.85 -6.40 -16.94
CA ASN A 130 -22.08 -7.63 -16.86
C ASN A 130 -21.63 -7.91 -15.41
N PRO A 131 -22.57 -8.19 -14.49
CA PRO A 131 -22.22 -8.45 -13.10
C PRO A 131 -21.31 -9.67 -12.96
N ASN A 132 -20.28 -9.55 -12.11
CA ASN A 132 -19.27 -10.59 -11.83
C ASN A 132 -18.45 -11.06 -13.03
N LYS A 133 -18.43 -10.31 -14.13
CA LYS A 133 -17.61 -10.65 -15.30
C LYS A 133 -16.15 -10.23 -15.13
N LEU A 134 -15.88 -9.18 -14.36
CA LEU A 134 -14.52 -8.70 -14.14
C LEU A 134 -13.94 -9.25 -12.84
N ASN A 135 -12.67 -9.62 -12.88
CA ASN A 135 -11.88 -10.02 -11.72
C ASN A 135 -11.14 -8.81 -11.17
N MET A 136 -11.39 -8.50 -9.90
CA MET A 136 -10.72 -7.42 -9.17
C MET A 136 -9.58 -8.01 -8.34
N ALA A 137 -8.35 -7.67 -8.70
CA ALA A 137 -7.18 -8.10 -7.96
C ALA A 137 -6.97 -7.24 -6.70
N SER A 138 -6.36 -7.82 -5.69
CA SER A 138 -5.88 -7.08 -4.52
C SER A 138 -4.58 -7.68 -3.97
N SER A 139 -3.95 -6.97 -3.06
CA SER A 139 -2.77 -7.44 -2.34
C SER A 139 -3.11 -8.36 -1.16
N GLY A 140 -4.37 -8.75 -1.05
CA GLY A 140 -4.88 -9.62 0.00
C GLY A 140 -6.18 -9.10 0.61
N SER A 141 -6.92 -10.00 1.23
CA SER A 141 -8.17 -9.65 1.89
C SER A 141 -7.90 -8.72 3.07
N GLY A 142 -8.65 -7.64 3.18
CA GLY A 142 -8.53 -6.66 4.26
C GLY A 142 -7.50 -5.56 4.01
N THR A 143 -6.80 -5.58 2.89
CA THR A 143 -5.89 -4.50 2.52
C THR A 143 -6.68 -3.27 2.06
N SER A 144 -6.04 -2.10 2.05
CA SER A 144 -6.65 -0.88 1.51
C SER A 144 -7.09 -1.04 0.06
N ILE A 145 -6.35 -1.84 -0.69
CA ILE A 145 -6.62 -2.15 -2.10
C ILE A 145 -7.95 -2.91 -2.23
N HIS A 146 -8.14 -3.95 -1.42
CA HIS A 146 -9.39 -4.69 -1.36
C HIS A 146 -10.56 -3.78 -0.97
N LEU A 147 -10.40 -3.00 0.10
CA LEU A 147 -11.48 -2.17 0.62
C LEU A 147 -11.82 -1.00 -0.30
N ALA A 148 -10.85 -0.42 -0.99
CA ALA A 148 -11.12 0.63 -1.99
C ALA A 148 -12.04 0.10 -3.09
N GLY A 149 -11.80 -1.11 -3.56
CA GLY A 149 -12.66 -1.77 -4.55
C GLY A 149 -14.03 -2.13 -3.99
N GLU A 150 -14.10 -2.62 -2.76
CA GLU A 150 -15.38 -2.95 -2.12
C GLU A 150 -16.22 -1.70 -1.87
N LEU A 151 -15.61 -0.59 -1.47
CA LEU A 151 -16.29 0.69 -1.33
C LEU A 151 -16.89 1.14 -2.67
N PHE A 152 -16.13 1.01 -3.75
CA PHE A 152 -16.59 1.33 -5.10
C PHE A 152 -17.81 0.50 -5.48
N LYS A 153 -17.75 -0.82 -5.26
CA LYS A 153 -18.87 -1.73 -5.54
C LYS A 153 -20.10 -1.36 -4.73
N SER A 154 -19.92 -1.08 -3.45
CA SER A 154 -21.00 -0.71 -2.55
C SER A 154 -21.69 0.58 -2.99
N MET A 155 -20.92 1.62 -3.29
CA MET A 155 -21.45 2.93 -3.67
C MET A 155 -22.13 2.93 -5.04
N THR A 156 -21.67 2.09 -5.96
CA THR A 156 -22.24 2.00 -7.33
C THR A 156 -23.27 0.91 -7.49
N GLY A 157 -23.43 0.02 -6.51
CA GLY A 157 -24.32 -1.12 -6.62
C GLY A 157 -23.88 -2.13 -7.69
N THR A 158 -22.57 -2.28 -7.87
CA THR A 158 -22.00 -3.17 -8.89
C THR A 158 -21.30 -4.38 -8.28
N GLN A 159 -20.99 -5.38 -9.10
CA GLN A 159 -20.40 -6.65 -8.68
C GLN A 159 -19.15 -6.98 -9.48
N MET A 160 -18.08 -7.34 -8.76
CA MET A 160 -16.84 -7.87 -9.31
C MET A 160 -16.38 -9.05 -8.47
N THR A 161 -15.67 -10.00 -9.07
CA THR A 161 -15.10 -11.12 -8.34
C THR A 161 -13.75 -10.72 -7.77
N HIS A 162 -13.61 -10.77 -6.46
CA HIS A 162 -12.36 -10.45 -5.78
C HIS A 162 -11.38 -11.63 -5.87
N VAL A 163 -10.16 -11.34 -6.31
CA VAL A 163 -9.06 -12.31 -6.39
C VAL A 163 -7.88 -11.77 -5.56
N PRO A 164 -7.70 -12.28 -4.34
CA PRO A 164 -6.59 -11.82 -3.49
C PRO A 164 -5.25 -12.45 -3.90
N TYR A 165 -4.19 -11.66 -3.80
CA TYR A 165 -2.80 -12.07 -4.01
C TYR A 165 -2.00 -11.84 -2.71
N LYS A 166 -0.76 -12.32 -2.67
CA LYS A 166 0.13 -12.15 -1.50
C LYS A 166 0.82 -10.79 -1.44
N GLY A 167 0.43 -9.87 -2.29
CA GLY A 167 0.95 -8.51 -2.41
C GLY A 167 0.65 -7.93 -3.77
N SER A 168 0.91 -6.63 -3.96
CA SER A 168 0.69 -5.96 -5.24
C SER A 168 1.63 -6.47 -6.33
N GLY A 169 2.86 -6.85 -6.00
CA GLY A 169 3.81 -7.37 -7.00
C GLY A 169 3.23 -8.52 -7.82
N PRO A 170 2.84 -9.64 -7.19
CA PRO A 170 2.19 -10.75 -7.91
C PRO A 170 0.89 -10.36 -8.59
N ALA A 171 0.07 -9.52 -7.96
CA ALA A 171 -1.19 -9.05 -8.54
C ALA A 171 -0.95 -8.27 -9.84
N LEU A 172 0.05 -7.40 -9.86
CA LEU A 172 0.39 -6.60 -11.04
C LEU A 172 0.89 -7.44 -12.20
N LEU A 173 1.60 -8.54 -11.94
CA LEU A 173 1.99 -9.47 -13.00
C LEU A 173 0.76 -10.04 -13.72
N ASP A 174 -0.26 -10.43 -12.97
CA ASP A 174 -1.51 -10.95 -13.55
C ASP A 174 -2.34 -9.84 -14.21
N MET A 175 -2.30 -8.62 -13.69
CA MET A 175 -2.94 -7.46 -14.35
C MET A 175 -2.32 -7.20 -15.73
N VAL A 176 -1.00 -7.16 -15.81
CA VAL A 176 -0.27 -6.90 -17.07
C VAL A 176 -0.48 -8.06 -18.04
N ALA A 177 -0.52 -9.30 -17.55
CA ALA A 177 -0.77 -10.48 -18.38
C ALA A 177 -2.22 -10.60 -18.86
N GLY A 178 -3.15 -9.82 -18.31
CA GLY A 178 -4.57 -9.88 -18.66
C GLY A 178 -5.36 -10.94 -17.90
N ASN A 179 -4.77 -11.57 -16.88
CA ASN A 179 -5.44 -12.59 -16.06
C ASN A 179 -6.31 -11.99 -14.95
N ALA A 180 -6.09 -10.76 -14.59
CA ALA A 180 -6.95 -9.95 -13.74
C ALA A 180 -7.29 -8.66 -14.48
N ASP A 181 -8.44 -8.07 -14.17
CA ASP A 181 -9.02 -7.02 -15.01
C ASP A 181 -8.90 -5.63 -14.43
N VAL A 182 -9.11 -5.48 -13.14
CA VAL A 182 -9.12 -4.19 -12.44
C VAL A 182 -8.46 -4.34 -11.08
N MET A 183 -7.83 -3.25 -10.62
CA MET A 183 -7.20 -3.19 -9.31
C MET A 183 -7.25 -1.75 -8.80
N PHE A 184 -7.43 -1.61 -7.49
CA PHE A 184 -7.38 -0.32 -6.80
C PHE A 184 -6.06 -0.23 -6.03
N ASP A 185 -4.95 -0.34 -6.75
CA ASP A 185 -3.61 -0.47 -6.17
C ASP A 185 -3.11 0.83 -5.55
N ASN A 186 -2.15 0.71 -4.64
CA ASN A 186 -1.38 1.85 -4.18
C ASN A 186 -0.58 2.43 -5.35
N LEU A 187 -0.64 3.75 -5.53
CA LEU A 187 -0.07 4.38 -6.73
C LEU A 187 1.41 4.07 -6.98
N PRO A 188 2.30 4.09 -5.96
CA PRO A 188 3.73 3.84 -6.22
C PRO A 188 4.02 2.51 -6.89
N SER A 189 3.34 1.43 -6.52
CA SER A 189 3.59 0.11 -7.12
C SER A 189 3.09 -0.01 -8.56
N SER A 190 2.11 0.80 -8.96
CA SER A 190 1.53 0.76 -10.32
C SER A 190 2.13 1.79 -11.27
N MET A 191 2.87 2.77 -10.77
CA MET A 191 3.28 3.94 -11.55
C MET A 191 4.04 3.56 -12.83
N GLN A 192 4.98 2.63 -12.76
CA GLN A 192 5.76 2.22 -13.93
C GLN A 192 4.89 1.60 -15.03
N GLN A 193 3.93 0.77 -14.64
CA GLN A 193 3.03 0.11 -15.60
C GLN A 193 2.05 1.09 -16.23
N ILE A 194 1.63 2.11 -15.48
CA ILE A 194 0.78 3.18 -16.00
C ILE A 194 1.57 4.02 -17.00
N LYS A 195 2.76 4.46 -16.64
CA LYS A 195 3.63 5.24 -17.53
C LYS A 195 4.04 4.45 -18.77
N GLY A 196 4.22 3.14 -18.62
CA GLY A 196 4.57 2.24 -19.71
C GLY A 196 3.40 1.86 -20.61
N GLY A 197 2.18 2.30 -20.30
CA GLY A 197 1.00 2.03 -21.11
C GLY A 197 0.45 0.59 -21.00
N LYS A 198 0.95 -0.21 -20.06
CA LYS A 198 0.45 -1.58 -19.83
C LYS A 198 -0.85 -1.56 -19.03
N LEU A 199 -0.96 -0.63 -18.10
CA LEU A 199 -2.18 -0.37 -17.34
C LEU A 199 -2.65 1.05 -17.63
N VAL A 200 -3.97 1.24 -17.66
CA VAL A 200 -4.59 2.55 -17.78
C VAL A 200 -5.19 2.97 -16.44
N ALA A 201 -4.83 4.16 -15.98
CA ALA A 201 -5.42 4.76 -14.78
C ALA A 201 -6.75 5.41 -15.15
N LEU A 202 -7.84 4.94 -14.54
CA LEU A 202 -9.16 5.54 -14.73
C LEU A 202 -9.41 6.69 -13.76
N ALA A 203 -8.95 6.55 -12.51
CA ALA A 203 -9.11 7.56 -11.48
C ALA A 203 -8.17 7.28 -10.31
N VAL A 204 -7.93 8.31 -9.49
CA VAL A 204 -7.28 8.16 -8.18
C VAL A 204 -8.33 8.20 -7.09
N THR A 205 -8.07 7.51 -5.98
CA THR A 205 -9.05 7.31 -4.91
C THR A 205 -9.04 8.41 -3.86
N SER A 206 -8.06 9.30 -3.92
CA SER A 206 -7.93 10.43 -2.99
C SER A 206 -8.97 11.52 -3.27
N SER A 207 -9.18 12.40 -2.30
CA SER A 207 -10.11 13.53 -2.46
C SER A 207 -9.64 14.56 -3.48
N GLN A 208 -8.34 14.61 -3.76
CA GLN A 208 -7.72 15.48 -4.75
C GLN A 208 -6.86 14.66 -5.69
N ARG A 209 -6.67 15.17 -6.91
CA ARG A 209 -5.79 14.53 -7.90
C ARG A 209 -4.37 14.42 -7.38
N SER A 210 -3.66 13.40 -7.83
CA SER A 210 -2.24 13.25 -7.52
C SER A 210 -1.40 14.16 -8.41
N ALA A 211 -0.41 14.85 -7.81
CA ALA A 211 0.54 15.65 -8.58
C ALA A 211 1.37 14.81 -9.56
N ALA A 212 1.51 13.51 -9.27
CA ALA A 212 2.23 12.56 -10.15
C ALA A 212 1.40 12.16 -11.38
N LEU A 213 0.06 12.30 -11.32
CA LEU A 213 -0.87 12.00 -12.43
C LEU A 213 -1.90 13.13 -12.54
N PRO A 214 -1.49 14.34 -12.95
CA PRO A 214 -2.38 15.52 -12.89
C PRO A 214 -3.59 15.44 -13.82
N ASP A 215 -3.50 14.64 -14.88
CA ASP A 215 -4.58 14.47 -15.86
C ASP A 215 -5.57 13.37 -15.48
N VAL A 216 -5.30 12.61 -14.42
CA VAL A 216 -6.18 11.54 -13.96
C VAL A 216 -7.14 12.11 -12.92
N PRO A 217 -8.47 12.02 -13.14
CA PRO A 217 -9.45 12.56 -12.18
C PRO A 217 -9.49 11.71 -10.91
N THR A 218 -10.12 12.27 -9.86
CA THR A 218 -10.50 11.47 -8.70
C THR A 218 -11.73 10.61 -9.04
N VAL A 219 -11.92 9.53 -8.30
CA VAL A 219 -13.12 8.69 -8.44
C VAL A 219 -14.39 9.52 -8.23
N GLU A 220 -14.37 10.40 -7.24
CA GLU A 220 -15.49 11.29 -6.95
C GLU A 220 -15.81 12.22 -8.13
N GLU A 221 -14.79 12.89 -8.71
CA GLU A 221 -14.99 13.76 -9.87
C GLU A 221 -15.59 13.02 -11.06
N ALA A 222 -15.06 11.83 -11.34
CA ALA A 222 -15.38 11.08 -12.56
C ALA A 222 -16.66 10.25 -12.45
N GLY A 223 -17.09 9.96 -11.23
CA GLY A 223 -18.11 8.94 -10.98
C GLY A 223 -19.54 9.43 -10.94
N GLY A 224 -19.78 10.74 -10.92
CA GLY A 224 -21.11 11.30 -10.78
C GLY A 224 -21.70 11.15 -9.38
N PRO A 225 -23.05 11.34 -9.23
CA PRO A 225 -23.68 11.41 -7.91
C PRO A 225 -23.50 10.15 -7.04
N ALA A 226 -23.44 8.97 -7.65
CA ALA A 226 -23.31 7.72 -6.91
C ALA A 226 -21.99 7.62 -6.15
N LEU A 227 -20.94 8.27 -6.62
CA LEU A 227 -19.61 8.23 -6.04
C LEU A 227 -19.24 9.51 -5.26
N LYS A 228 -20.24 10.33 -4.97
CA LYS A 228 -20.02 11.50 -4.12
C LYS A 228 -19.52 11.07 -2.74
N GLY A 229 -18.43 11.67 -2.28
CA GLY A 229 -17.82 11.33 -1.00
C GLY A 229 -16.90 10.13 -1.04
N TYR A 230 -16.72 9.49 -2.20
CA TYR A 230 -15.75 8.40 -2.31
C TYR A 230 -14.35 8.90 -2.01
N GLU A 231 -13.71 8.27 -1.06
CA GLU A 231 -12.32 8.51 -0.74
C GLU A 231 -11.71 7.25 -0.13
N ALA A 232 -10.52 6.88 -0.58
CA ALA A 232 -9.72 5.83 0.00
C ALA A 232 -8.25 6.20 -0.15
N SER A 233 -7.49 6.03 0.92
CA SER A 233 -6.05 6.28 0.92
C SER A 233 -5.37 5.23 1.77
N SER A 234 -4.06 5.13 1.63
CA SER A 234 -3.23 4.21 2.37
C SER A 234 -2.15 4.96 3.11
N TRP A 235 -1.78 4.47 4.29
CA TRP A 235 -0.61 4.97 4.99
C TRP A 235 0.31 3.80 5.34
N PHE A 236 1.59 4.14 5.49
CA PHE A 236 2.66 3.18 5.78
C PHE A 236 3.55 3.78 6.87
N GLY A 237 3.86 2.98 7.86
CA GLY A 237 4.67 3.45 8.98
C GLY A 237 5.54 2.35 9.55
N LEU A 238 6.61 2.76 10.22
CA LEU A 238 7.50 1.86 10.93
C LEU A 238 6.99 1.66 12.36
N LEU A 239 6.98 0.40 12.79
CA LEU A 239 6.60 -0.01 14.14
C LEU A 239 7.66 -0.97 14.67
N ALA A 240 7.74 -1.04 15.99
CA ALA A 240 8.57 -2.01 16.71
C ALA A 240 7.72 -2.82 17.66
N PRO A 241 8.21 -3.98 18.15
CA PRO A 241 7.52 -4.73 19.20
C PRO A 241 7.30 -3.87 20.44
N ALA A 242 6.19 -4.09 21.12
CA ALA A 242 5.88 -3.41 22.38
C ALA A 242 7.04 -3.58 23.39
N GLY A 243 7.36 -2.53 24.12
CA GLY A 243 8.47 -2.53 25.07
C GLY A 243 9.84 -2.20 24.50
N THR A 244 9.94 -1.93 23.20
CA THR A 244 11.17 -1.42 22.61
C THR A 244 11.53 -0.07 23.25
N SER A 245 12.80 0.11 23.60
CA SER A 245 13.29 1.30 24.29
C SER A 245 12.89 2.60 23.59
N PRO A 246 12.35 3.59 24.29
CA PRO A 246 12.04 4.90 23.69
C PRO A 246 13.25 5.57 23.05
N GLU A 247 14.45 5.34 23.56
CA GLU A 247 15.69 5.86 22.98
C GLU A 247 15.92 5.30 21.58
N ILE A 248 15.75 3.99 21.40
CA ILE A 248 15.87 3.33 20.09
C ILE A 248 14.79 3.84 19.15
N VAL A 249 13.54 3.90 19.60
CA VAL A 249 12.41 4.40 18.83
C VAL A 249 12.67 5.82 18.33
N ASN A 250 13.11 6.71 19.21
CA ASN A 250 13.40 8.11 18.87
C ASN A 250 14.57 8.24 17.89
N ARG A 251 15.60 7.44 18.05
CA ARG A 251 16.76 7.45 17.13
C ARG A 251 16.35 7.05 15.72
N ILE A 252 15.53 6.01 15.58
CA ILE A 252 15.03 5.55 14.28
C ILE A 252 14.12 6.63 13.69
N GLN A 253 13.20 7.17 14.49
CA GLN A 253 12.28 8.22 14.04
C GLN A 253 13.04 9.43 13.47
N GLN A 254 14.04 9.91 14.17
CA GLN A 254 14.83 11.05 13.73
C GLN A 254 15.61 10.76 12.45
N ALA A 255 16.15 9.56 12.31
CA ALA A 255 16.87 9.15 11.10
C ALA A 255 15.94 9.06 9.90
N VAL A 256 14.73 8.51 10.07
CA VAL A 256 13.71 8.46 9.01
C VAL A 256 13.26 9.86 8.62
N ALA A 257 12.95 10.72 9.59
CA ALA A 257 12.50 12.09 9.33
C ALA A 257 13.57 12.87 8.53
N LYS A 258 14.83 12.73 8.91
CA LYS A 258 15.95 13.36 8.21
C LYS A 258 16.06 12.84 6.77
N SER A 259 15.96 11.53 6.59
CA SER A 259 16.01 10.89 5.26
C SER A 259 14.88 11.38 4.35
N LEU A 260 13.65 11.40 4.85
CA LEU A 260 12.48 11.84 4.08
C LEU A 260 12.50 13.34 3.76
N GLY A 261 13.26 14.12 4.51
CA GLY A 261 13.45 15.54 4.27
C GLY A 261 14.53 15.86 3.23
N THR A 262 15.34 14.89 2.81
CA THR A 262 16.35 15.14 1.78
C THR A 262 15.68 15.30 0.42
N PRO A 263 16.16 16.22 -0.44
CA PRO A 263 15.57 16.41 -1.77
C PRO A 263 15.52 15.15 -2.61
N GLU A 264 16.59 14.36 -2.57
CA GLU A 264 16.71 13.12 -3.36
C GLU A 264 15.61 12.09 -3.03
N VAL A 265 15.43 11.78 -1.74
CA VAL A 265 14.42 10.80 -1.29
C VAL A 265 13.02 11.37 -1.50
N LYS A 266 12.80 12.63 -1.14
CA LYS A 266 11.51 13.30 -1.27
C LYS A 266 11.04 13.34 -2.71
N GLU A 267 11.88 13.76 -3.65
CA GLU A 267 11.54 13.83 -5.07
C GLU A 267 11.25 12.46 -5.65
N LYS A 268 12.04 11.45 -5.29
CA LYS A 268 11.83 10.08 -5.75
C LYS A 268 10.49 9.53 -5.30
N MET A 269 10.12 9.76 -4.04
CA MET A 269 8.82 9.33 -3.50
C MET A 269 7.67 10.08 -4.17
N GLN A 270 7.78 11.40 -4.30
CA GLN A 270 6.74 12.22 -4.92
C GLN A 270 6.51 11.87 -6.39
N ALA A 271 7.57 11.53 -7.13
CA ALA A 271 7.46 11.07 -8.51
C ALA A 271 6.63 9.79 -8.65
N GLN A 272 6.57 8.98 -7.61
CA GLN A 272 5.77 7.75 -7.56
C GLN A 272 4.38 7.97 -6.94
N GLY A 273 4.06 9.20 -6.53
CA GLY A 273 2.79 9.52 -5.92
C GLY A 273 2.72 9.32 -4.40
N ALA A 274 3.85 9.05 -3.74
CA ALA A 274 3.91 8.97 -2.28
C ALA A 274 4.11 10.36 -1.68
N ILE A 275 3.46 10.61 -0.54
CA ILE A 275 3.59 11.85 0.23
C ILE A 275 4.42 11.51 1.48
N PRO A 276 5.72 11.84 1.51
CA PRO A 276 6.57 11.52 2.67
C PRO A 276 6.15 12.31 3.91
N SER A 277 6.33 11.71 5.07
CA SER A 277 5.92 12.29 6.36
C SER A 277 7.08 12.37 7.36
N GLY A 278 7.39 11.30 8.08
CA GLY A 278 8.49 11.30 9.06
C GLY A 278 8.14 11.89 10.43
N ASN A 279 6.86 11.92 10.81
CA ASN A 279 6.40 12.48 12.09
C ASN A 279 6.57 11.55 13.29
#